data_83c5db6affe83e822212e3d342852fff
#
_entry.id   83c5db6affe83e822212e3d342852fff
#
_cell.length_a   1.000
_cell.length_b   1.000
_cell.length_c   1.000
_cell.angle_alpha   90.00
_cell.angle_beta   90.00
_cell.angle_gamma   90.00
#
_symmetry.space_group_name_H-M   'P 1'
#
loop_
_entity.id
_entity.type
_entity.pdbx_description
1 polymer ?
#
loop_
_entity_poly.entity_id
_entity_poly.type
_entity_poly.pdbx_seq_one_letter_code
_entity_poly.pdbx_strand_id
1 'polypeptide(L)'
;MPERPLARGVAARHRFGRLMSLGDRNQPSAWTPGLVLGPRDPEIPLALAPFTSLREGNSLPAEITLSTRANLCYPFDSEDTWEAAEGLVLPPSLAEADSGEFGNGAQVLPVSWQTMHHDQSLNDTELEPSVVVLVDAPQLTKRPGMLVDALDALRVRFPTSLLWTPGIGGPDNCAMLVWMGVDLFDLARSRHASSLGVLLSEDGPREVEETASESADMDAQCAAWTRALAATRAAIRNGSLRELAERQSTSSPRSVERLRRHDAKMRRYDGGRAGLARVVGSEHTLRCHTYTSRDDPLIHDWRNRVADQHEPPEHQRDALVLLPCSATKPYRISQSHKKFLRSLQSNGIHQVMVTAPLGLVPRELEEIWPAANYDIPVTGDWDSDEITVIRGMVTRLVTRVGYSRIINHSGVAIEIEGTEVVDTRNGDSAGSQEALERLKSEVNSSAYDLNLPNPKTGHNRLAQLRALSRFQHGTDVWLKDASVLGLSLIH
;
A
#
# COMPACT_ATOMS: atom_id res chain seq x y z
N MET A 1 15.72 30.88 -21.91
CA MET A 1 15.63 30.81 -20.43
C MET A 1 15.65 29.36 -20.08
N PRO A 2 16.34 28.90 -19.04
CA PRO A 2 16.21 27.53 -18.62
C PRO A 2 14.71 27.26 -18.29
N GLU A 3 14.14 26.25 -18.90
CA GLU A 3 12.75 25.83 -18.62
C GLU A 3 12.62 25.56 -17.13
N ARG A 4 11.60 26.13 -16.52
CA ARG A 4 11.32 25.88 -15.10
C ARG A 4 10.81 24.47 -14.95
N PRO A 5 11.27 23.73 -13.94
CA PRO A 5 10.73 22.41 -13.68
C PRO A 5 9.22 22.51 -13.38
N LEU A 6 8.50 21.46 -13.75
CA LEU A 6 7.07 21.33 -13.47
C LEU A 6 6.77 21.60 -12.00
N ALA A 7 6.00 22.65 -11.71
CA ALA A 7 5.52 22.92 -10.38
C ALA A 7 4.50 21.85 -9.94
N ARG A 8 4.88 21.05 -8.94
CA ARG A 8 4.07 19.94 -8.45
C ARG A 8 4.17 19.82 -6.93
N GLY A 9 3.07 19.44 -6.30
CA GLY A 9 3.01 19.19 -4.87
C GLY A 9 2.21 17.93 -4.55
N VAL A 10 2.63 17.16 -3.55
CA VAL A 10 1.87 16.00 -3.08
C VAL A 10 0.74 16.49 -2.19
N ALA A 11 -0.51 16.37 -2.64
CA ALA A 11 -1.70 16.74 -1.89
C ALA A 11 -2.23 15.60 -1.01
N ALA A 12 -2.08 14.36 -1.48
CA ALA A 12 -2.39 13.15 -0.71
C ALA A 12 -1.56 11.97 -1.25
N ARG A 13 -1.36 10.98 -0.40
CA ARG A 13 -0.62 9.77 -0.76
C ARG A 13 -1.20 8.56 -0.05
N HIS A 14 -1.30 7.44 -0.77
CA HIS A 14 -1.55 6.13 -0.19
C HIS A 14 -0.56 5.14 -0.77
N ARG A 15 0.49 4.84 -0.02
CA ARG A 15 1.64 4.02 -0.46
C ARG A 15 2.35 4.67 -1.66
N PHE A 16 2.44 3.94 -2.79
CA PHE A 16 3.00 4.47 -4.03
C PHE A 16 2.03 5.37 -4.78
N GLY A 17 0.71 5.18 -4.58
CA GLY A 17 -0.30 6.03 -5.20
C GLY A 17 -0.25 7.46 -4.65
N ARG A 18 -0.17 8.43 -5.56
CA ARG A 18 -0.02 9.85 -5.23
C ARG A 18 -1.10 10.68 -5.90
N LEU A 19 -1.68 11.58 -5.15
CA LEU A 19 -2.46 12.69 -5.67
C LEU A 19 -1.56 13.92 -5.68
N MET A 20 -1.10 14.30 -6.85
CA MET A 20 -0.26 15.49 -6.98
C MET A 20 -1.07 16.64 -7.57
N SER A 21 -0.90 17.82 -7.00
CA SER A 21 -1.35 19.07 -7.59
C SER A 21 -0.30 19.58 -8.57
N LEU A 22 -0.75 20.07 -9.71
CA LEU A 22 0.08 20.61 -10.78
C LEU A 22 -0.23 22.09 -11.02
N GLY A 23 0.81 22.89 -11.26
CA GLY A 23 0.70 24.32 -11.43
C GLY A 23 0.88 25.10 -10.14
N ASP A 24 0.17 26.21 -9.97
CA ASP A 24 0.27 27.06 -8.79
C ASP A 24 -0.10 26.31 -7.49
N ARG A 25 0.69 26.51 -6.45
CA ARG A 25 0.52 25.82 -5.16
C ARG A 25 -0.83 26.13 -4.50
N ASN A 26 -1.32 27.33 -4.66
CA ASN A 26 -2.55 27.81 -4.01
C ASN A 26 -3.79 27.57 -4.88
N GLN A 27 -3.60 27.51 -6.20
CA GLN A 27 -4.65 27.29 -7.18
C GLN A 27 -4.19 26.26 -8.23
N PRO A 28 -4.10 24.97 -7.87
CA PRO A 28 -3.69 23.95 -8.83
C PRO A 28 -4.63 23.87 -10.01
N SER A 29 -4.08 23.85 -11.21
CA SER A 29 -4.85 23.80 -12.45
C SER A 29 -5.24 22.36 -12.81
N ALA A 30 -4.45 21.38 -12.38
CA ALA A 30 -4.64 19.99 -12.71
C ALA A 30 -4.12 19.05 -11.60
N TRP A 31 -4.44 17.78 -11.74
CA TRP A 31 -4.15 16.77 -10.74
C TRP A 31 -3.71 15.45 -11.37
N THR A 32 -2.83 14.71 -10.69
CA THR A 32 -2.59 13.30 -11.00
C THR A 32 -3.30 12.39 -9.98
N PRO A 33 -3.61 11.12 -10.29
CA PRO A 33 -3.48 10.48 -11.59
C PRO A 33 -4.27 11.20 -12.67
N GLY A 34 -3.73 11.24 -13.90
CA GLY A 34 -4.33 12.00 -15.01
C GLY A 34 -3.99 11.44 -16.37
N LEU A 35 -4.58 12.05 -17.40
CA LEU A 35 -4.40 11.64 -18.79
C LEU A 35 -3.38 12.51 -19.52
N VAL A 36 -2.71 11.89 -20.47
CA VAL A 36 -1.93 12.52 -21.53
C VAL A 36 -2.73 12.38 -22.81
N LEU A 37 -3.08 13.49 -23.45
CA LEU A 37 -3.87 13.50 -24.67
C LEU A 37 -2.97 13.59 -25.90
N GLY A 38 -3.29 12.77 -26.89
CA GLY A 38 -2.71 12.86 -28.22
C GLY A 38 -3.52 13.79 -29.14
N PRO A 39 -3.01 14.06 -30.35
CA PRO A 39 -3.62 15.01 -31.29
C PRO A 39 -5.04 14.64 -31.76
N ARG A 40 -5.38 13.36 -31.73
CA ARG A 40 -6.69 12.81 -32.14
C ARG A 40 -7.61 12.53 -30.96
N ASP A 41 -7.17 12.78 -29.75
CA ASP A 41 -7.98 12.51 -28.57
C ASP A 41 -9.05 13.59 -28.42
N PRO A 42 -10.24 13.26 -27.91
CA PRO A 42 -11.28 14.22 -27.62
C PRO A 42 -10.82 15.21 -26.55
N GLU A 43 -11.43 16.37 -26.53
CA GLU A 43 -11.20 17.35 -25.47
C GLU A 43 -11.70 16.82 -24.14
N ILE A 44 -10.80 16.77 -23.17
CA ILE A 44 -11.07 16.39 -21.79
C ILE A 44 -10.65 17.55 -20.89
N PRO A 45 -11.42 17.86 -19.83
CA PRO A 45 -11.10 18.94 -18.91
C PRO A 45 -9.68 18.84 -18.38
N LEU A 46 -8.97 19.96 -18.34
CA LEU A 46 -7.59 20.08 -17.88
C LEU A 46 -7.34 19.42 -16.51
N ALA A 47 -8.33 19.51 -15.63
CA ALA A 47 -8.26 18.87 -14.31
C ALA A 47 -8.07 17.34 -14.36
N LEU A 48 -8.47 16.68 -15.46
CA LEU A 48 -8.36 15.24 -15.67
C LEU A 48 -7.24 14.88 -16.64
N ALA A 49 -6.98 15.74 -17.62
CA ALA A 49 -5.98 15.56 -18.66
C ALA A 49 -4.96 16.71 -18.63
N PRO A 50 -4.02 16.68 -17.69
CA PRO A 50 -3.05 17.78 -17.49
C PRO A 50 -2.03 17.92 -18.61
N PHE A 51 -1.85 16.89 -19.42
CA PHE A 51 -0.84 16.86 -20.46
C PHE A 51 -1.44 16.61 -21.84
N THR A 52 -0.88 17.26 -22.84
CA THR A 52 -1.25 17.05 -24.24
C THR A 52 0.03 16.94 -25.06
N SER A 53 -0.03 16.23 -26.18
CA SER A 53 1.04 16.27 -27.16
C SER A 53 1.16 17.66 -27.75
N LEU A 54 2.36 18.02 -28.19
CA LEU A 54 2.64 19.31 -28.78
C LEU A 54 1.72 19.62 -29.95
N ARG A 55 0.87 20.63 -29.75
CA ARG A 55 0.37 21.48 -30.83
C ARG A 55 0.95 22.87 -30.60
N GLU A 56 1.37 23.53 -31.67
CA GLU A 56 1.76 24.93 -31.62
C GLU A 56 0.72 25.73 -30.79
N GLY A 57 1.19 26.41 -29.76
CA GLY A 57 0.36 27.28 -28.94
C GLY A 57 -0.31 26.66 -27.70
N ASN A 58 -0.22 25.37 -27.45
CA ASN A 58 -0.75 24.75 -26.24
C ASN A 58 0.33 24.65 -25.14
N SER A 59 0.43 25.65 -24.30
CA SER A 59 1.15 25.52 -23.03
C SER A 59 0.27 24.74 -22.07
N LEU A 60 0.81 23.65 -21.52
CA LEU A 60 0.22 22.98 -20.37
C LEU A 60 0.30 23.90 -19.14
N PRO A 61 -0.59 23.73 -18.14
CA PRO A 61 -0.48 24.48 -16.89
C PRO A 61 0.88 24.36 -16.23
N ALA A 62 1.70 23.46 -16.73
CA ALA A 62 2.98 23.10 -16.21
C ALA A 62 4.12 23.15 -17.24
N GLU A 63 3.91 23.76 -18.39
CA GLU A 63 4.94 23.93 -19.42
C GLU A 63 5.65 22.60 -19.81
N ILE A 64 4.99 21.45 -19.65
CA ILE A 64 5.55 20.19 -20.13
C ILE A 64 5.24 20.04 -21.61
N THR A 65 6.29 20.08 -22.39
CA THR A 65 6.24 19.84 -23.79
C THR A 65 6.72 18.41 -24.06
N LEU A 66 5.82 17.52 -24.49
CA LEU A 66 6.23 16.21 -24.95
C LEU A 66 6.85 16.35 -26.34
N SER A 67 8.11 15.95 -26.47
CA SER A 67 8.80 15.98 -27.78
C SER A 67 8.17 14.98 -28.73
N THR A 68 8.10 15.33 -30.02
CA THR A 68 7.42 14.57 -31.07
C THR A 68 8.36 13.73 -31.94
N ARG A 69 9.55 13.34 -31.48
CA ARG A 69 10.59 12.76 -32.35
C ARG A 69 10.61 11.26 -32.55
N ALA A 70 9.93 10.45 -31.72
CA ALA A 70 9.92 9.02 -31.92
C ALA A 70 8.50 8.45 -31.90
N ASN A 71 8.14 7.65 -32.86
CA ASN A 71 6.87 6.96 -32.87
C ASN A 71 6.85 5.89 -31.76
N LEU A 72 5.97 6.03 -30.79
CA LEU A 72 5.67 4.96 -29.87
C LEU A 72 4.84 3.91 -30.60
N CYS A 73 5.52 2.89 -31.09
CA CYS A 73 4.82 1.69 -31.57
C CYS A 73 4.37 0.87 -30.37
N TYR A 74 3.10 0.80 -30.16
CA TYR A 74 2.51 -0.09 -29.16
C TYR A 74 2.26 -1.44 -29.78
N PRO A 75 2.62 -2.53 -29.15
CA PRO A 75 2.46 -3.85 -29.69
C PRO A 75 1.05 -4.36 -29.44
N PHE A 76 0.09 -3.79 -30.11
CA PHE A 76 -1.19 -4.43 -30.31
C PHE A 76 -1.07 -5.38 -31.49
N ASP A 77 -1.88 -6.44 -31.48
CA ASP A 77 -1.73 -7.59 -32.41
C ASP A 77 -1.98 -7.26 -33.91
N SER A 78 -2.27 -6.01 -34.25
CA SER A 78 -2.29 -5.53 -35.63
C SER A 78 -1.64 -4.15 -35.72
N GLU A 79 -0.59 -4.08 -36.51
CA GLU A 79 0.09 -2.80 -36.84
C GLU A 79 -0.88 -1.77 -37.50
N ASP A 80 -1.93 -2.27 -38.13
CA ASP A 80 -2.88 -1.44 -38.88
C ASP A 80 -3.94 -0.73 -38.02
N THR A 81 -4.17 -1.16 -36.80
CA THR A 81 -5.25 -0.62 -35.95
C THR A 81 -4.77 0.31 -34.86
N TRP A 82 -3.46 0.42 -34.64
CA TRP A 82 -2.92 1.24 -33.59
C TRP A 82 -1.83 2.18 -34.10
N GLU A 83 -2.24 3.31 -34.58
CA GLU A 83 -1.36 4.45 -34.66
C GLU A 83 -1.24 5.03 -33.26
N ALA A 84 0.00 5.06 -32.76
CA ALA A 84 0.34 5.94 -31.66
C ALA A 84 -0.32 7.28 -31.95
N ALA A 85 -0.88 7.91 -30.96
CA ALA A 85 -1.44 9.23 -31.15
C ALA A 85 -0.45 10.02 -32.01
N GLU A 86 -0.87 10.42 -33.22
CA GLU A 86 -0.02 11.15 -34.14
C GLU A 86 0.63 12.29 -33.39
N GLY A 87 1.94 12.39 -33.50
CA GLY A 87 2.69 13.44 -32.86
C GLY A 87 3.21 13.12 -31.44
N LEU A 88 2.94 11.95 -30.86
CA LEU A 88 3.59 11.51 -29.63
C LEU A 88 4.84 10.71 -30.00
N VAL A 89 5.93 11.42 -30.18
CA VAL A 89 7.20 10.86 -30.63
C VAL A 89 8.15 10.97 -29.45
N LEU A 90 8.54 9.83 -28.88
CA LEU A 90 9.54 9.77 -27.84
C LEU A 90 10.75 9.00 -28.36
N PRO A 91 11.95 9.42 -28.01
CA PRO A 91 13.14 8.66 -28.39
C PRO A 91 13.07 7.24 -27.79
N PRO A 92 13.54 6.21 -28.50
CA PRO A 92 13.48 4.83 -28.05
C PRO A 92 14.40 4.54 -26.85
N SER A 93 15.42 5.38 -26.65
CA SER A 93 16.36 5.28 -25.54
C SER A 93 16.77 6.66 -25.02
N LEU A 94 17.32 6.69 -23.80
CA LEU A 94 17.88 7.91 -23.24
C LEU A 94 19.07 8.44 -24.07
N ALA A 95 19.85 7.54 -24.67
CA ALA A 95 20.98 7.91 -25.53
C ALA A 95 20.56 8.61 -26.82
N GLU A 96 19.35 8.34 -27.30
CA GLU A 96 18.75 8.99 -28.46
C GLU A 96 17.92 10.22 -28.05
N ALA A 97 17.55 10.33 -26.76
CA ALA A 97 17.04 11.56 -26.24
C ALA A 97 18.18 12.56 -26.20
N ASP A 98 18.24 13.44 -27.20
CA ASP A 98 19.17 14.55 -27.13
C ASP A 98 18.92 15.32 -25.83
N SER A 99 19.88 15.22 -24.90
CA SER A 99 19.83 15.94 -23.64
C SER A 99 19.67 17.45 -23.83
N GLY A 100 20.03 17.97 -25.01
CA GLY A 100 19.81 19.35 -25.41
C GLY A 100 18.33 19.68 -25.67
N GLU A 101 17.50 18.71 -26.05
CA GLU A 101 16.07 18.92 -26.30
C GLU A 101 15.18 18.85 -25.06
N PHE A 102 15.59 18.04 -24.11
CA PHE A 102 14.88 17.93 -22.84
C PHE A 102 15.42 18.95 -21.81
N GLY A 103 16.38 19.74 -22.17
CA GLY A 103 17.04 20.71 -21.30
C GLY A 103 17.86 20.05 -20.19
N ASN A 104 18.61 20.83 -19.43
CA ASN A 104 19.34 20.36 -18.24
C ASN A 104 18.46 19.97 -17.06
N GLY A 105 17.21 19.73 -17.26
CA GLY A 105 16.26 19.23 -16.30
C GLY A 105 15.26 18.38 -17.03
N ALA A 106 15.75 17.52 -17.98
CA ALA A 106 14.93 16.70 -18.85
C ALA A 106 13.49 16.63 -18.39
N GLN A 107 12.63 17.48 -18.94
CA GLN A 107 11.23 17.56 -18.51
C GLN A 107 10.56 16.19 -18.70
N VAL A 108 10.95 15.47 -19.74
CA VAL A 108 10.45 14.13 -20.05
C VAL A 108 11.63 13.21 -20.36
N LEU A 109 11.72 12.12 -19.61
CA LEU A 109 12.76 11.11 -19.77
C LEU A 109 12.13 9.79 -20.26
N PRO A 110 12.35 9.40 -21.52
CA PRO A 110 11.96 8.08 -22.00
C PRO A 110 12.92 7.02 -21.49
N VAL A 111 12.36 5.93 -20.97
CA VAL A 111 13.11 4.79 -20.43
C VAL A 111 12.47 3.50 -20.92
N SER A 112 13.28 2.56 -21.38
CA SER A 112 12.88 1.19 -21.69
C SER A 112 13.50 0.20 -20.72
N TRP A 113 13.02 -1.04 -20.73
CA TRP A 113 13.67 -2.14 -19.99
C TRP A 113 15.16 -2.25 -20.30
N GLN A 114 15.51 -2.12 -21.59
CA GLN A 114 16.90 -2.18 -22.02
C GLN A 114 17.72 -1.02 -21.46
N THR A 115 17.24 0.21 -21.56
CA THR A 115 17.97 1.38 -21.04
C THR A 115 18.12 1.32 -19.53
N MET A 116 17.12 0.85 -18.78
CA MET A 116 17.24 0.68 -17.32
C MET A 116 18.38 -0.25 -16.90
N HIS A 117 18.76 -1.21 -17.74
CA HIS A 117 19.79 -2.19 -17.40
C HIS A 117 21.17 -1.87 -17.98
N HIS A 118 21.22 -1.08 -19.01
CA HIS A 118 22.46 -0.87 -19.78
C HIS A 118 22.91 0.58 -19.89
N ASP A 119 22.01 1.55 -19.67
CA ASP A 119 22.36 2.96 -19.77
C ASP A 119 22.86 3.49 -18.42
N GLN A 120 24.17 3.75 -18.38
CA GLN A 120 24.82 4.25 -17.17
C GLN A 120 24.43 5.70 -16.83
N SER A 121 23.94 6.47 -17.81
CA SER A 121 23.49 7.85 -17.57
C SER A 121 22.30 7.92 -16.62
N LEU A 122 21.52 6.86 -16.52
CA LEU A 122 20.42 6.77 -15.54
C LEU A 122 20.91 6.73 -14.07
N ASN A 123 22.20 6.47 -13.84
CA ASN A 123 22.79 6.50 -12.48
C ASN A 123 23.23 7.92 -12.08
N ASP A 124 23.20 8.88 -12.98
CA ASP A 124 23.51 10.27 -12.65
C ASP A 124 22.49 10.82 -11.65
N THR A 125 22.94 11.15 -10.46
CA THR A 125 22.10 11.65 -9.36
C THR A 125 21.50 13.03 -9.63
N GLU A 126 22.10 13.80 -10.52
CA GLU A 126 21.61 15.13 -10.94
C GLU A 126 20.43 15.02 -11.93
N LEU A 127 20.18 13.83 -12.46
CA LEU A 127 19.08 13.59 -13.39
C LEU A 127 17.75 13.48 -12.62
N GLU A 128 16.98 14.57 -12.61
CA GLU A 128 15.67 14.68 -11.94
C GLU A 128 14.56 15.09 -12.94
N PRO A 129 14.12 14.19 -13.82
CA PRO A 129 13.09 14.51 -14.81
C PRO A 129 11.75 14.80 -14.13
N SER A 130 10.95 15.66 -14.74
CA SER A 130 9.57 15.90 -14.29
C SER A 130 8.67 14.70 -14.58
N VAL A 131 8.84 14.07 -15.74
CA VAL A 131 8.09 12.89 -16.19
C VAL A 131 9.06 11.82 -16.67
N VAL A 132 8.87 10.61 -16.20
CA VAL A 132 9.53 9.40 -16.73
C VAL A 132 8.51 8.61 -17.52
N VAL A 133 8.86 8.23 -18.73
CA VAL A 133 7.99 7.47 -19.64
C VAL A 133 8.56 6.07 -19.84
N LEU A 134 7.84 5.04 -19.40
CA LEU A 134 8.20 3.65 -19.65
C LEU A 134 7.71 3.27 -21.06
N VAL A 135 8.57 3.51 -22.07
CA VAL A 135 8.17 3.46 -23.49
C VAL A 135 7.76 2.06 -23.99
N ASP A 136 8.29 1.02 -23.37
CA ASP A 136 7.99 -0.38 -23.71
C ASP A 136 7.02 -1.05 -22.70
N ALA A 137 6.24 -0.26 -21.96
CA ALA A 137 5.25 -0.77 -21.02
C ALA A 137 4.33 -1.84 -21.63
N PRO A 138 3.79 -1.69 -22.86
CA PRO A 138 2.96 -2.70 -23.47
C PRO A 138 3.67 -4.07 -23.67
N GLN A 139 4.95 -4.06 -24.07
CA GLN A 139 5.76 -5.28 -24.20
C GLN A 139 5.96 -5.98 -22.84
N LEU A 140 6.20 -5.19 -21.79
CA LEU A 140 6.42 -5.68 -20.44
C LEU A 140 5.16 -6.30 -19.85
N THR A 141 3.98 -5.83 -20.25
CA THR A 141 2.71 -6.44 -19.79
C THR A 141 2.53 -7.87 -20.29
N LYS A 142 3.15 -8.24 -21.40
CA LYS A 142 3.08 -9.58 -21.98
C LYS A 142 3.98 -10.60 -21.27
N ARG A 143 4.95 -10.12 -20.49
CA ARG A 143 5.94 -10.96 -19.80
C ARG A 143 5.69 -10.96 -18.27
N PRO A 144 5.58 -12.14 -17.65
CA PRO A 144 5.30 -12.22 -16.22
C PRO A 144 6.35 -11.48 -15.38
N GLY A 145 5.88 -10.59 -14.51
CA GLY A 145 6.69 -9.86 -13.54
C GLY A 145 7.45 -8.64 -14.06
N MET A 146 7.77 -8.57 -15.37
CA MET A 146 8.66 -7.54 -15.90
C MET A 146 8.10 -6.12 -15.71
N LEU A 147 6.80 -5.91 -15.91
CA LEU A 147 6.19 -4.60 -15.65
C LEU A 147 6.36 -4.17 -14.19
N VAL A 148 6.12 -5.08 -13.26
CA VAL A 148 6.24 -4.80 -11.81
C VAL A 148 7.69 -4.48 -11.45
N ASP A 149 8.64 -5.21 -12.04
CA ASP A 149 10.07 -4.97 -11.82
C ASP A 149 10.51 -3.62 -12.36
N ALA A 150 10.04 -3.25 -13.55
CA ALA A 150 10.33 -1.95 -14.17
C ALA A 150 9.74 -0.80 -13.33
N LEU A 151 8.47 -0.90 -12.94
CA LEU A 151 7.81 0.15 -12.13
C LEU A 151 8.52 0.35 -10.79
N ASP A 152 8.90 -0.74 -10.12
CA ASP A 152 9.63 -0.65 -8.87
C ASP A 152 11.01 0.00 -9.05
N ALA A 153 11.77 -0.42 -10.05
CA ALA A 153 13.08 0.16 -10.35
C ALA A 153 12.99 1.67 -10.62
N LEU A 154 12.01 2.09 -11.44
CA LEU A 154 11.78 3.49 -11.74
C LEU A 154 11.34 4.29 -10.50
N ARG A 155 10.51 3.72 -9.66
CA ARG A 155 10.10 4.39 -8.40
C ARG A 155 11.24 4.56 -7.40
N VAL A 156 12.17 3.65 -7.41
CA VAL A 156 13.40 3.79 -6.59
C VAL A 156 14.32 4.85 -7.14
N ARG A 157 14.54 4.83 -8.45
CA ARG A 157 15.47 5.76 -9.08
C ARG A 157 14.91 7.19 -9.19
N PHE A 158 13.63 7.32 -9.49
CA PHE A 158 12.95 8.61 -9.70
C PHE A 158 11.73 8.78 -8.79
N PRO A 159 11.92 8.88 -7.48
CA PRO A 159 10.81 8.89 -6.51
C PRO A 159 9.92 10.13 -6.63
N THR A 160 10.46 11.23 -7.13
CA THR A 160 9.77 12.52 -7.27
C THR A 160 9.09 12.72 -8.63
N SER A 161 9.58 12.04 -9.66
CA SER A 161 9.06 12.17 -11.04
C SER A 161 7.66 11.60 -11.20
N LEU A 162 6.87 12.18 -12.10
CA LEU A 162 5.65 11.54 -12.58
C LEU A 162 6.01 10.34 -13.45
N LEU A 163 5.28 9.25 -13.33
CA LEU A 163 5.50 8.04 -14.11
C LEU A 163 4.35 7.83 -15.08
N TRP A 164 4.66 7.80 -16.36
CA TRP A 164 3.73 7.50 -17.43
C TRP A 164 4.02 6.14 -18.06
N THR A 165 2.98 5.34 -18.20
CA THR A 165 3.03 4.01 -18.83
C THR A 165 2.12 4.00 -20.05
N PRO A 166 2.61 4.37 -21.23
CA PRO A 166 1.77 4.50 -22.42
C PRO A 166 1.10 3.17 -22.81
N GLY A 167 -0.16 3.27 -23.29
CA GLY A 167 -0.87 2.18 -23.95
C GLY A 167 -1.39 1.04 -23.07
N ILE A 168 -1.14 1.05 -21.76
CA ILE A 168 -1.54 -0.06 -20.89
C ILE A 168 -2.68 0.27 -19.92
N GLY A 169 -2.90 1.56 -19.67
CA GLY A 169 -3.94 2.02 -18.74
C GLY A 169 -5.34 1.96 -19.33
N GLY A 170 -6.30 1.71 -18.49
CA GLY A 170 -7.73 1.78 -18.76
C GLY A 170 -8.52 2.07 -17.49
N PRO A 171 -9.80 2.46 -17.58
CA PRO A 171 -10.66 2.59 -16.43
C PRO A 171 -10.70 1.36 -15.53
N ASP A 172 -10.52 0.18 -16.12
CA ASP A 172 -10.56 -1.14 -15.49
C ASP A 172 -9.30 -1.50 -14.68
N ASN A 173 -8.19 -0.80 -14.87
CA ASN A 173 -6.93 -1.14 -14.21
C ASN A 173 -6.13 0.06 -13.68
N CYS A 174 -6.63 1.28 -13.84
CA CYS A 174 -5.87 2.48 -13.48
C CYS A 174 -5.56 2.54 -11.99
N ALA A 175 -6.48 2.18 -11.10
CA ALA A 175 -6.22 2.21 -9.66
C ALA A 175 -5.16 1.18 -9.24
N MET A 176 -5.13 0.00 -9.89
CA MET A 176 -4.09 -1.00 -9.67
C MET A 176 -2.72 -0.49 -10.13
N LEU A 177 -2.64 0.16 -11.29
CA LEU A 177 -1.40 0.75 -11.78
C LEU A 177 -0.94 1.92 -10.90
N VAL A 178 -1.88 2.75 -10.42
CA VAL A 178 -1.58 3.82 -9.45
C VAL A 178 -1.08 3.24 -8.12
N TRP A 179 -1.64 2.11 -7.67
CA TRP A 179 -1.12 1.41 -6.50
C TRP A 179 0.36 1.01 -6.66
N MET A 180 0.76 0.66 -7.88
CA MET A 180 2.16 0.36 -8.25
C MET A 180 3.01 1.61 -8.55
N GLY A 181 2.42 2.80 -8.48
CA GLY A 181 3.14 4.07 -8.61
C GLY A 181 3.02 4.77 -9.96
N VAL A 182 2.13 4.36 -10.86
CA VAL A 182 1.86 5.08 -12.10
C VAL A 182 1.04 6.34 -11.81
N ASP A 183 1.39 7.45 -12.45
CA ASP A 183 0.72 8.73 -12.27
C ASP A 183 -0.05 9.19 -13.51
N LEU A 184 0.41 8.78 -14.70
CA LEU A 184 -0.12 9.26 -15.98
C LEU A 184 -0.53 8.09 -16.89
N PHE A 185 -1.59 8.30 -17.62
CA PHE A 185 -2.19 7.38 -18.57
C PHE A 185 -2.49 8.07 -19.88
N ASP A 186 -2.96 7.33 -20.88
CA ASP A 186 -3.42 7.84 -22.16
C ASP A 186 -4.67 7.09 -22.65
N LEU A 187 -5.20 7.53 -23.78
CA LEU A 187 -6.42 6.94 -24.35
C LEU A 187 -6.16 5.86 -25.39
N ALA A 188 -4.92 5.42 -25.59
CA ALA A 188 -4.58 4.47 -26.64
C ALA A 188 -5.35 3.15 -26.52
N ARG A 189 -5.35 2.56 -25.31
CA ARG A 189 -6.10 1.33 -25.06
C ARG A 189 -7.61 1.52 -25.20
N SER A 190 -8.13 2.70 -24.83
CA SER A 190 -9.55 3.03 -25.00
C SER A 190 -9.94 3.17 -26.46
N ARG A 191 -9.08 3.76 -27.30
CA ARG A 191 -9.32 3.83 -28.76
C ARG A 191 -9.36 2.43 -29.38
N HIS A 192 -8.43 1.58 -28.99
CA HIS A 192 -8.42 0.19 -29.46
C HIS A 192 -9.68 -0.56 -29.02
N ALA A 193 -10.05 -0.46 -27.75
CA ALA A 193 -11.29 -1.08 -27.25
C ALA A 193 -12.53 -0.56 -27.96
N SER A 194 -12.61 0.76 -28.17
CA SER A 194 -13.72 1.39 -28.93
C SER A 194 -13.82 0.84 -30.36
N SER A 195 -12.69 0.65 -31.06
CA SER A 195 -12.69 0.08 -32.41
C SER A 195 -13.18 -1.38 -32.47
N LEU A 196 -13.17 -2.07 -31.34
CA LEU A 196 -13.66 -3.45 -31.18
C LEU A 196 -15.09 -3.51 -30.60
N GLY A 197 -15.74 -2.40 -30.35
CA GLY A 197 -17.05 -2.35 -29.69
C GLY A 197 -17.01 -2.72 -28.20
N VAL A 198 -15.84 -2.63 -27.56
CA VAL A 198 -15.63 -2.97 -26.16
C VAL A 198 -15.56 -1.70 -25.31
N LEU A 199 -16.39 -1.61 -24.27
CA LEU A 199 -16.30 -0.57 -23.26
C LEU A 199 -15.34 -1.00 -22.14
N LEU A 200 -14.35 -0.17 -21.85
CA LEU A 200 -13.51 -0.33 -20.67
C LEU A 200 -14.24 0.33 -19.48
N SER A 201 -14.83 -0.48 -18.63
CA SER A 201 -15.49 0.00 -17.40
C SER A 201 -14.59 -0.23 -16.17
N GLU A 202 -14.96 0.35 -15.03
CA GLU A 202 -14.24 0.18 -13.78
C GLU A 202 -14.24 -1.27 -13.28
N ASP A 203 -15.21 -2.09 -13.74
CA ASP A 203 -15.35 -3.50 -13.36
C ASP A 203 -14.68 -4.47 -14.36
N GLY A 204 -14.18 -3.94 -15.48
CA GLY A 204 -13.50 -4.71 -16.52
C GLY A 204 -13.95 -4.36 -17.94
N PRO A 205 -13.22 -4.85 -18.94
CA PRO A 205 -13.63 -4.75 -20.33
C PRO A 205 -14.89 -5.59 -20.57
N ARG A 206 -15.87 -5.03 -21.26
CA ARG A 206 -17.07 -5.76 -21.67
C ARG A 206 -17.61 -5.26 -23.01
N GLU A 207 -18.26 -6.14 -23.74
CA GLU A 207 -19.08 -5.76 -24.87
C GLU A 207 -20.26 -4.91 -24.42
N VAL A 208 -20.69 -3.99 -25.25
CA VAL A 208 -21.85 -3.16 -24.93
C VAL A 208 -23.13 -3.93 -25.21
N GLU A 209 -24.15 -3.68 -24.41
CA GLU A 209 -25.49 -4.26 -24.56
C GLU A 209 -26.31 -3.39 -25.49
N GLU A 210 -26.62 -3.87 -26.68
CA GLU A 210 -27.36 -3.12 -27.71
C GLU A 210 -28.77 -2.67 -27.22
N THR A 211 -29.43 -3.53 -26.43
CA THR A 211 -30.75 -3.25 -25.91
C THR A 211 -30.75 -2.19 -24.81
N ALA A 212 -29.62 -1.94 -24.16
CA ALA A 212 -29.47 -0.91 -23.14
C ALA A 212 -29.12 0.48 -23.71
N SER A 213 -29.04 0.62 -25.02
CA SER A 213 -28.58 1.86 -25.67
C SER A 213 -27.21 2.33 -25.20
N GLU A 214 -26.36 1.39 -24.86
CA GLU A 214 -24.98 1.67 -24.46
C GLU A 214 -24.10 1.89 -25.69
N SER A 215 -23.01 2.62 -25.50
CA SER A 215 -21.97 2.83 -26.51
C SER A 215 -20.61 2.48 -25.99
N ALA A 216 -19.74 2.01 -26.87
CA ALA A 216 -18.33 1.86 -26.63
C ALA A 216 -17.48 2.91 -27.38
N ASP A 217 -18.11 3.97 -27.89
CA ASP A 217 -17.41 5.07 -28.55
C ASP A 217 -16.46 5.82 -27.61
N MET A 218 -15.72 6.76 -28.16
CA MET A 218 -14.73 7.50 -27.38
C MET A 218 -15.35 8.37 -26.30
N ASP A 219 -16.60 8.83 -26.47
CA ASP A 219 -17.31 9.61 -25.43
C ASP A 219 -17.63 8.73 -24.22
N ALA A 220 -18.10 7.51 -24.46
CA ALA A 220 -18.33 6.52 -23.41
C ALA A 220 -17.03 6.12 -22.70
N GLN A 221 -15.95 5.91 -23.46
CA GLN A 221 -14.61 5.64 -22.88
C GLN A 221 -14.12 6.80 -22.01
N CYS A 222 -14.27 8.05 -22.45
CA CYS A 222 -13.87 9.24 -21.69
C CYS A 222 -14.73 9.42 -20.43
N ALA A 223 -16.03 9.12 -20.50
CA ALA A 223 -16.90 9.12 -19.33
C ALA A 223 -16.47 8.06 -18.31
N ALA A 224 -16.09 6.85 -18.75
CA ALA A 224 -15.55 5.82 -17.89
C ALA A 224 -14.21 6.24 -17.24
N TRP A 225 -13.31 6.83 -18.01
CA TRP A 225 -12.07 7.39 -17.47
C TRP A 225 -12.30 8.47 -16.42
N THR A 226 -13.26 9.37 -16.67
CA THR A 226 -13.61 10.43 -15.72
C THR A 226 -14.02 9.86 -14.37
N ARG A 227 -14.89 8.84 -14.37
CA ARG A 227 -15.32 8.16 -13.15
C ARG A 227 -14.17 7.42 -12.48
N ALA A 228 -13.39 6.65 -13.25
CA ALA A 228 -12.28 5.86 -12.71
C ALA A 228 -11.18 6.73 -12.09
N LEU A 229 -10.81 7.85 -12.71
CA LEU A 229 -9.86 8.80 -12.15
C LEU A 229 -10.40 9.49 -10.90
N ALA A 230 -11.66 9.88 -10.89
CA ALA A 230 -12.31 10.47 -9.73
C ALA A 230 -12.31 9.48 -8.54
N ALA A 231 -12.71 8.22 -8.79
CA ALA A 231 -12.71 7.16 -7.79
C ALA A 231 -11.29 6.87 -7.26
N THR A 232 -10.30 6.79 -8.15
CA THR A 232 -8.89 6.54 -7.78
C THR A 232 -8.34 7.69 -6.93
N ARG A 233 -8.57 8.94 -7.32
CA ARG A 233 -8.15 10.11 -6.54
C ARG A 233 -8.82 10.18 -5.16
N ALA A 234 -10.12 9.87 -5.09
CA ALA A 234 -10.85 9.77 -3.83
C ALA A 234 -10.27 8.65 -2.95
N ALA A 235 -9.97 7.50 -3.54
CA ALA A 235 -9.38 6.36 -2.83
C ALA A 235 -7.99 6.68 -2.26
N ILE A 236 -7.17 7.46 -2.97
CA ILE A 236 -5.89 7.95 -2.43
C ILE A 236 -6.12 8.85 -1.21
N ARG A 237 -7.06 9.81 -1.28
CA ARG A 237 -7.35 10.71 -0.15
C ARG A 237 -7.87 9.96 1.08
N ASN A 238 -8.70 8.96 0.84
CA ASN A 238 -9.40 8.22 1.90
C ASN A 238 -8.61 7.01 2.42
N GLY A 239 -7.42 6.73 1.86
CA GLY A 239 -6.64 5.54 2.22
C GLY A 239 -7.29 4.22 1.82
N SER A 240 -8.12 4.21 0.77
CA SER A 240 -8.82 3.01 0.26
C SER A 240 -8.36 2.57 -1.13
N LEU A 241 -7.17 3.04 -1.56
CA LEU A 241 -6.65 2.69 -2.89
C LEU A 241 -6.35 1.19 -3.01
N ARG A 242 -5.97 0.53 -1.90
CA ARG A 242 -5.68 -0.91 -1.89
C ARG A 242 -6.90 -1.72 -2.29
N GLU A 243 -8.06 -1.44 -1.68
CA GLU A 243 -9.30 -2.17 -1.98
C GLU A 243 -9.77 -1.92 -3.42
N LEU A 244 -9.58 -0.70 -3.91
CA LEU A 244 -9.90 -0.40 -5.30
C LEU A 244 -8.97 -1.14 -6.27
N ALA A 245 -7.66 -1.20 -5.96
CA ALA A 245 -6.70 -1.97 -6.74
C ALA A 245 -6.98 -3.47 -6.71
N GLU A 246 -7.34 -4.03 -5.57
CA GLU A 246 -7.74 -5.44 -5.43
C GLU A 246 -8.98 -5.75 -6.28
N ARG A 247 -10.01 -4.92 -6.23
CA ARG A 247 -11.21 -5.06 -7.03
C ARG A 247 -10.89 -5.03 -8.52
N GLN A 248 -10.11 -4.06 -8.99
CA GLN A 248 -9.69 -3.98 -10.38
C GLN A 248 -8.77 -5.14 -10.80
N SER A 249 -8.00 -5.70 -9.87
CA SER A 249 -7.13 -6.84 -10.19
C SER A 249 -7.91 -8.07 -10.65
N THR A 250 -9.16 -8.22 -10.21
CA THR A 250 -10.01 -9.36 -10.60
C THR A 250 -10.48 -9.32 -12.05
N SER A 251 -10.28 -8.21 -12.76
CA SER A 251 -10.63 -8.07 -14.18
C SER A 251 -9.84 -9.00 -15.11
N SER A 252 -8.68 -9.48 -14.69
CA SER A 252 -7.91 -10.46 -15.47
C SER A 252 -6.91 -11.25 -14.61
N PRO A 253 -6.57 -12.50 -15.02
CA PRO A 253 -5.54 -13.29 -14.32
C PRO A 253 -4.18 -12.59 -14.26
N ARG A 254 -3.84 -11.81 -15.27
CA ARG A 254 -2.59 -11.04 -15.30
C ARG A 254 -2.59 -9.88 -14.31
N SER A 255 -3.72 -9.27 -14.07
CA SER A 255 -3.86 -8.21 -13.07
C SER A 255 -3.68 -8.76 -11.66
N VAL A 256 -4.26 -9.94 -11.37
CA VAL A 256 -4.04 -10.66 -10.11
C VAL A 256 -2.55 -11.02 -9.95
N GLU A 257 -1.92 -11.55 -11.00
CA GLU A 257 -0.50 -11.91 -10.99
C GLU A 257 0.38 -10.68 -10.66
N ARG A 258 0.13 -9.54 -11.29
CA ARG A 258 0.86 -8.30 -11.04
C ARG A 258 0.72 -7.83 -9.59
N LEU A 259 -0.49 -7.82 -9.06
CA LEU A 259 -0.72 -7.40 -7.67
C LEU A 259 0.02 -8.32 -6.69
N ARG A 260 -0.08 -9.65 -6.88
CA ARG A 260 0.64 -10.62 -6.04
C ARG A 260 2.16 -10.48 -6.13
N ARG A 261 2.70 -10.25 -7.34
CA ARG A 261 4.15 -10.02 -7.51
C ARG A 261 4.60 -8.71 -6.88
N HIS A 262 3.81 -7.66 -7.03
CA HIS A 262 4.09 -6.39 -6.35
C HIS A 262 4.14 -6.58 -4.83
N ASP A 263 3.16 -7.24 -4.25
CA ASP A 263 3.13 -7.53 -2.81
C ASP A 263 4.33 -8.39 -2.39
N ALA A 264 4.62 -9.46 -3.13
CA ALA A 264 5.77 -10.32 -2.87
C ALA A 264 7.11 -9.55 -2.94
N LYS A 265 7.22 -8.62 -3.88
CA LYS A 265 8.40 -7.76 -4.02
C LYS A 265 8.54 -6.80 -2.85
N MET A 266 7.44 -6.15 -2.46
CA MET A 266 7.44 -5.22 -1.32
C MET A 266 7.76 -5.92 0.01
N ARG A 267 7.40 -7.19 0.18
CA ARG A 267 7.74 -7.99 1.37
C ARG A 267 9.22 -8.33 1.49
N ARG A 268 9.96 -8.36 0.39
CA ARG A 268 11.40 -8.71 0.37
C ARG A 268 12.31 -7.56 0.76
N TYR A 269 11.79 -6.35 0.84
CA TYR A 269 12.60 -5.19 1.15
C TYR A 269 12.59 -4.89 2.64
N ASP A 270 13.71 -5.21 3.31
CA ASP A 270 13.96 -4.79 4.67
C ASP A 270 13.84 -3.28 4.83
N GLY A 271 12.79 -2.84 5.49
CA GLY A 271 12.64 -1.52 6.07
C GLY A 271 12.67 -0.30 5.13
N GLY A 272 13.54 -0.25 4.14
CA GLY A 272 13.80 0.94 3.34
C GLY A 272 12.73 1.27 2.30
N ARG A 273 12.24 0.29 1.55
CA ARG A 273 11.25 0.52 0.49
C ARG A 273 9.81 0.42 0.95
N ALA A 274 9.53 -0.45 1.89
CA ALA A 274 8.27 -0.36 2.63
C ALA A 274 8.11 1.03 3.26
N GLY A 275 9.21 1.74 3.55
CA GLY A 275 9.21 3.12 3.98
C GLY A 275 8.66 4.11 2.96
N LEU A 276 8.96 3.95 1.68
CA LEU A 276 8.36 4.78 0.61
C LEU A 276 6.85 4.56 0.49
N ALA A 277 6.38 3.35 0.84
CA ALA A 277 4.98 3.00 0.87
C ALA A 277 4.24 3.50 2.13
N ARG A 278 4.93 4.04 3.11
CA ARG A 278 4.46 4.23 4.48
C ARG A 278 3.80 5.55 4.80
N VAL A 279 3.72 6.48 3.91
CA VAL A 279 3.01 7.72 4.23
C VAL A 279 1.51 7.48 4.18
N VAL A 280 1.06 6.69 5.14
CA VAL A 280 -0.34 6.64 5.53
C VAL A 280 -0.40 7.38 6.85
N GLY A 281 -1.10 8.49 6.90
CA GLY A 281 -1.32 9.18 8.18
C GLY A 281 -1.93 8.19 9.18
N SER A 282 -1.61 8.33 10.45
CA SER A 282 -2.19 7.54 11.55
C SER A 282 -3.73 7.56 11.58
N GLU A 283 -4.32 8.46 10.83
CA GLU A 283 -5.77 8.61 10.66
C GLU A 283 -6.37 7.59 9.68
N HIS A 284 -5.55 6.95 8.84
CA HIS A 284 -6.05 5.98 7.88
C HIS A 284 -6.24 4.60 8.50
N THR A 285 -7.41 4.03 8.28
CA THR A 285 -7.69 2.65 8.67
C THR A 285 -7.03 1.68 7.68
N LEU A 286 -6.22 0.75 8.19
CA LEU A 286 -5.75 -0.38 7.39
C LEU A 286 -6.92 -1.33 7.13
N ARG A 287 -7.40 -1.37 5.91
CA ARG A 287 -8.58 -2.16 5.53
C ARG A 287 -8.17 -3.52 4.99
N CYS A 288 -8.70 -4.56 5.61
CA CYS A 288 -8.37 -5.95 5.31
C CYS A 288 -9.65 -6.72 5.00
N HIS A 289 -10.38 -6.28 3.96
CA HIS A 289 -11.73 -6.78 3.68
C HIS A 289 -11.73 -8.03 2.79
N THR A 290 -10.64 -8.30 2.08
CA THR A 290 -10.54 -9.43 1.15
C THR A 290 -9.47 -10.42 1.61
N TYR A 291 -9.52 -11.63 1.05
CA TYR A 291 -8.45 -12.61 1.26
C TYR A 291 -7.08 -12.07 0.81
N THR A 292 -7.04 -11.37 -0.32
CA THR A 292 -5.80 -10.80 -0.89
C THR A 292 -5.21 -9.70 -0.01
N SER A 293 -6.04 -8.97 0.78
CA SER A 293 -5.54 -7.94 1.68
C SER A 293 -4.69 -8.49 2.83
N ARG A 294 -4.81 -9.79 3.16
CA ARG A 294 -3.95 -10.47 4.15
C ARG A 294 -2.49 -10.59 3.71
N ASP A 295 -2.25 -10.47 2.40
CA ASP A 295 -0.93 -10.46 1.78
C ASP A 295 -0.30 -9.07 1.70
N ASP A 296 -0.98 -8.05 2.22
CA ASP A 296 -0.43 -6.69 2.28
C ASP A 296 0.95 -6.70 2.96
N PRO A 297 1.99 -6.12 2.32
CA PRO A 297 3.34 -6.05 2.87
C PRO A 297 3.42 -5.48 4.29
N LEU A 298 2.54 -4.55 4.66
CA LEU A 298 2.50 -4.00 6.02
C LEU A 298 2.05 -5.02 7.07
N ILE A 299 1.13 -5.91 6.71
CA ILE A 299 0.69 -6.99 7.59
C ILE A 299 1.85 -7.97 7.82
N HIS A 300 2.58 -8.31 6.77
CA HIS A 300 3.77 -9.15 6.86
C HIS A 300 4.87 -8.51 7.70
N ASP A 301 5.13 -7.23 7.49
CA ASP A 301 6.11 -6.46 8.27
C ASP A 301 5.74 -6.44 9.75
N TRP A 302 4.47 -6.15 10.08
CA TRP A 302 3.97 -6.22 11.45
C TRP A 302 4.18 -7.60 12.08
N ARG A 303 3.74 -8.65 11.38
CA ARG A 303 3.85 -10.04 11.86
C ARG A 303 5.30 -10.42 12.18
N ASN A 304 6.23 -10.10 11.27
CA ASN A 304 7.64 -10.41 11.45
C ASN A 304 8.24 -9.60 12.61
N ARG A 305 7.95 -8.32 12.71
CA ARG A 305 8.44 -7.51 13.81
C ARG A 305 7.94 -7.98 15.17
N VAL A 306 6.66 -8.29 15.28
CA VAL A 306 6.09 -8.76 16.55
C VAL A 306 6.66 -10.13 16.92
N ALA A 307 6.70 -11.07 15.98
CA ALA A 307 7.16 -12.42 16.26
C ALA A 307 8.69 -12.51 16.47
N ASP A 308 9.47 -11.76 15.67
CA ASP A 308 10.91 -11.99 15.57
C ASP A 308 11.77 -10.91 16.25
N GLN A 309 11.21 -9.72 16.50
CA GLN A 309 12.01 -8.57 16.96
C GLN A 309 11.48 -7.91 18.24
N HIS A 310 10.16 -7.93 18.46
CA HIS A 310 9.56 -7.22 19.58
C HIS A 310 9.97 -7.83 20.91
N GLU A 311 10.52 -7.02 21.82
CA GLU A 311 10.90 -7.41 23.15
C GLU A 311 9.83 -6.95 24.16
N PRO A 312 9.24 -7.88 24.92
CA PRO A 312 8.31 -7.51 25.98
C PRO A 312 9.05 -6.74 27.10
N PRO A 313 8.34 -5.98 27.93
CA PRO A 313 8.92 -5.38 29.12
C PRO A 313 9.65 -6.43 29.98
N GLU A 314 10.80 -6.10 30.56
CA GLU A 314 11.64 -7.06 31.30
C GLU A 314 10.89 -7.81 32.42
N HIS A 315 10.01 -7.12 33.12
CA HIS A 315 9.21 -7.69 34.19
C HIS A 315 8.03 -8.56 33.70
N GLN A 316 7.83 -8.70 32.40
CA GLN A 316 6.76 -9.49 31.77
C GLN A 316 7.29 -10.65 30.92
N ARG A 317 8.57 -11.00 31.05
CA ARG A 317 9.18 -12.04 30.22
C ARG A 317 8.94 -13.46 30.69
N ASP A 318 8.40 -13.65 31.88
CA ASP A 318 8.26 -14.98 32.47
C ASP A 318 7.01 -15.73 32.00
N ALA A 319 5.89 -15.05 31.94
CA ALA A 319 4.61 -15.64 31.53
C ALA A 319 3.92 -14.81 30.44
N LEU A 320 3.27 -15.53 29.53
CA LEU A 320 2.48 -14.97 28.43
C LEU A 320 0.99 -15.26 28.62
N VAL A 321 0.11 -14.26 28.47
CA VAL A 321 -1.31 -14.47 28.33
C VAL A 321 -1.77 -14.13 26.92
N LEU A 322 -2.45 -15.06 26.27
CA LEU A 322 -3.07 -14.89 24.97
C LEU A 322 -4.55 -14.55 25.14
N LEU A 323 -4.99 -13.42 24.64
CA LEU A 323 -6.35 -12.91 24.73
C LEU A 323 -7.01 -12.86 23.35
N PRO A 324 -8.33 -13.08 23.25
CA PRO A 324 -9.02 -12.88 21.98
C PRO A 324 -9.05 -11.40 21.60
N CYS A 325 -9.16 -11.12 20.33
CA CYS A 325 -9.39 -9.76 19.82
C CYS A 325 -10.80 -9.23 20.13
N SER A 326 -11.04 -8.00 19.76
CA SER A 326 -12.40 -7.41 19.75
C SER A 326 -12.59 -6.50 18.54
N ALA A 327 -13.84 -6.20 18.21
CA ALA A 327 -14.15 -5.27 17.12
C ALA A 327 -13.66 -3.85 17.41
N THR A 328 -13.69 -3.43 18.68
CA THR A 328 -13.25 -2.09 19.09
C THR A 328 -11.72 -2.04 19.28
N LYS A 329 -11.08 -1.05 18.72
CA LYS A 329 -9.63 -0.77 18.83
C LYS A 329 -9.42 0.67 19.30
N PRO A 330 -8.38 0.95 20.07
CA PRO A 330 -7.47 0.01 20.75
C PRO A 330 -8.25 -0.92 21.68
N TYR A 331 -7.78 -2.16 21.86
CA TYR A 331 -8.53 -3.20 22.55
C TYR A 331 -8.93 -2.84 23.98
N ARG A 332 -8.06 -2.16 24.71
CA ARG A 332 -8.30 -1.77 26.12
C ARG A 332 -9.58 -0.96 26.35
N ILE A 333 -10.09 -0.25 25.34
CA ILE A 333 -11.34 0.50 25.48
C ILE A 333 -12.58 -0.34 25.26
N SER A 334 -12.44 -1.55 24.71
CA SER A 334 -13.57 -2.45 24.46
C SER A 334 -14.16 -3.03 25.76
N GLN A 335 -15.44 -3.37 25.71
CA GLN A 335 -16.11 -3.93 26.89
C GLN A 335 -15.56 -5.31 27.29
N SER A 336 -15.19 -6.15 26.30
CA SER A 336 -14.58 -7.46 26.56
C SER A 336 -13.22 -7.32 27.25
N HIS A 337 -12.35 -6.47 26.72
CA HIS A 337 -11.03 -6.27 27.31
C HIS A 337 -11.07 -5.58 28.69
N LYS A 338 -12.06 -4.73 28.96
CA LYS A 338 -12.27 -4.22 30.32
C LYS A 338 -12.56 -5.33 31.33
N LYS A 339 -13.28 -6.41 30.92
CA LYS A 339 -13.50 -7.59 31.75
C LYS A 339 -12.20 -8.38 31.94
N PHE A 340 -11.45 -8.63 30.86
CA PHE A 340 -10.16 -9.33 30.94
C PHE A 340 -9.17 -8.59 31.84
N LEU A 341 -9.04 -7.27 31.69
CA LEU A 341 -8.14 -6.45 32.52
C LEU A 341 -8.49 -6.52 34.02
N ARG A 342 -9.78 -6.66 34.37
CA ARG A 342 -10.18 -6.87 35.78
C ARG A 342 -9.76 -8.25 36.30
N SER A 343 -9.71 -9.27 35.46
CA SER A 343 -9.24 -10.61 35.82
C SER A 343 -7.73 -10.71 35.88
N LEU A 344 -7.01 -9.88 35.07
CA LEU A 344 -5.57 -9.90 34.90
C LEU A 344 -4.79 -9.10 35.96
N GLN A 345 -5.27 -8.66 37.02
CA GLN A 345 -4.74 -7.74 38.06
C GLN A 345 -3.21 -7.80 38.33
N SER A 346 -2.44 -8.44 37.45
CA SER A 346 -1.00 -8.61 37.49
C SER A 346 -0.31 -7.80 36.40
N ASN A 347 0.74 -7.07 36.77
CA ASN A 347 1.60 -6.35 35.84
C ASN A 347 2.80 -7.18 35.34
N GLY A 348 2.98 -8.38 35.88
CA GLY A 348 4.11 -9.27 35.58
C GLY A 348 3.89 -10.24 34.42
N ILE A 349 2.75 -10.18 33.75
CA ILE A 349 2.41 -11.09 32.64
C ILE A 349 2.33 -10.31 31.35
N HIS A 350 3.01 -10.80 30.31
CA HIS A 350 2.94 -10.21 28.96
C HIS A 350 1.56 -10.51 28.33
N GLN A 351 0.81 -9.48 28.00
CA GLN A 351 -0.50 -9.58 27.40
C GLN A 351 -0.44 -9.43 25.89
N VAL A 352 -0.87 -10.44 25.16
CA VAL A 352 -0.88 -10.42 23.70
C VAL A 352 -2.27 -10.80 23.17
N MET A 353 -2.85 -9.93 22.36
CA MET A 353 -4.09 -10.21 21.66
C MET A 353 -3.82 -11.07 20.43
N VAL A 354 -4.62 -12.10 20.28
CA VAL A 354 -4.64 -12.96 19.08
C VAL A 354 -5.72 -12.43 18.14
N THR A 355 -5.34 -12.16 16.90
CA THR A 355 -6.22 -11.50 15.94
C THR A 355 -5.84 -11.84 14.50
N ALA A 356 -6.78 -11.75 13.57
CA ALA A 356 -6.51 -11.67 12.14
C ALA A 356 -6.73 -10.20 11.68
N PRO A 357 -6.02 -9.73 10.68
CA PRO A 357 -4.94 -10.39 9.95
C PRO A 357 -3.55 -10.16 10.58
N LEU A 358 -3.42 -9.35 11.63
CA LEU A 358 -2.14 -8.99 12.23
C LEU A 358 -1.45 -10.15 12.99
N GLY A 359 -2.19 -11.21 13.31
CA GLY A 359 -1.71 -12.36 14.06
C GLY A 359 -1.64 -12.09 15.54
N LEU A 360 -0.63 -11.39 16.00
CA LEU A 360 -0.41 -11.02 17.40
C LEU A 360 -0.31 -9.51 17.56
N VAL A 361 -0.95 -9.00 18.62
CA VAL A 361 -0.84 -7.59 19.03
C VAL A 361 -0.50 -7.53 20.52
N PRO A 362 0.77 -7.28 20.87
CA PRO A 362 1.17 -6.98 22.25
C PRO A 362 0.41 -5.79 22.82
N ARG A 363 0.05 -5.84 24.12
CA ARG A 363 -0.71 -4.81 24.78
C ARG A 363 -0.07 -3.43 24.69
N GLU A 364 1.23 -3.36 24.81
CA GLU A 364 2.02 -2.14 24.72
C GLU A 364 2.07 -1.55 23.31
N LEU A 365 1.73 -2.34 22.29
CA LEU A 365 1.69 -1.91 20.89
C LEU A 365 0.27 -1.66 20.37
N GLU A 366 -0.78 -1.89 21.17
CA GLU A 366 -2.17 -1.81 20.71
C GLU A 366 -2.61 -0.41 20.28
N GLU A 367 -1.89 0.63 20.71
CA GLU A 367 -2.19 2.03 20.38
C GLU A 367 -1.43 2.56 19.17
N ILE A 368 -0.50 1.78 18.63
CA ILE A 368 0.25 2.18 17.44
C ILE A 368 -0.42 1.68 16.16
N TRP A 369 -0.27 2.44 15.09
CA TRP A 369 -0.70 2.00 13.77
C TRP A 369 0.19 0.82 13.27
N PRO A 370 -0.36 -0.22 12.65
CA PRO A 370 -1.76 -0.42 12.26
C PRO A 370 -2.66 -1.01 13.35
N ALA A 371 -2.15 -1.49 14.47
CA ALA A 371 -2.93 -2.20 15.48
C ALA A 371 -4.07 -1.36 16.08
N ALA A 372 -3.86 -0.05 16.21
CA ALA A 372 -4.86 0.87 16.72
C ALA A 372 -6.00 1.13 15.74
N ASN A 373 -5.77 0.95 14.45
CA ASN A 373 -6.71 1.37 13.42
C ASN A 373 -6.66 0.46 12.18
N TYR A 374 -7.21 -0.73 12.31
CA TYR A 374 -7.45 -1.64 11.18
C TYR A 374 -8.88 -2.16 11.21
N ASP A 375 -9.40 -2.48 10.04
CA ASP A 375 -10.74 -3.00 9.84
C ASP A 375 -10.70 -4.34 9.11
N ILE A 376 -11.45 -5.30 9.65
CA ILE A 376 -11.56 -6.66 9.13
C ILE A 376 -12.98 -7.15 9.34
N PRO A 377 -13.56 -7.94 8.42
CA PRO A 377 -14.81 -8.64 8.68
C PRO A 377 -14.70 -9.51 9.94
N VAL A 378 -15.54 -9.24 10.93
CA VAL A 378 -15.58 -10.02 12.17
C VAL A 378 -16.58 -11.15 12.00
N THR A 379 -16.11 -12.31 11.58
CA THR A 379 -16.94 -13.50 11.35
C THR A 379 -17.10 -14.36 12.59
N GLY A 380 -16.20 -14.22 13.56
CA GLY A 380 -16.12 -15.10 14.71
C GLY A 380 -15.30 -16.37 14.48
N ASP A 381 -15.05 -16.71 13.22
CA ASP A 381 -14.28 -17.88 12.81
C ASP A 381 -13.03 -17.45 12.06
N TRP A 382 -11.92 -18.12 12.33
CA TRP A 382 -10.66 -17.98 11.57
C TRP A 382 -10.47 -19.19 10.68
N ASP A 383 -10.01 -18.95 9.45
CA ASP A 383 -9.68 -20.04 8.56
C ASP A 383 -8.35 -20.75 8.94
N SER A 384 -8.06 -21.86 8.27
CA SER A 384 -6.87 -22.66 8.54
C SER A 384 -5.56 -21.88 8.35
N ASP A 385 -5.52 -20.96 7.38
CA ASP A 385 -4.32 -20.16 7.08
C ASP A 385 -4.09 -19.12 8.16
N GLU A 386 -5.14 -18.46 8.64
CA GLU A 386 -5.08 -17.52 9.75
C GLU A 386 -4.61 -18.20 11.03
N ILE A 387 -5.17 -19.36 11.34
CA ILE A 387 -4.77 -20.17 12.51
C ILE A 387 -3.30 -20.60 12.39
N THR A 388 -2.87 -21.03 11.20
CA THR A 388 -1.47 -21.42 10.94
C THR A 388 -0.51 -20.27 11.15
N VAL A 389 -0.85 -19.09 10.65
CA VAL A 389 -0.05 -17.86 10.85
C VAL A 389 0.03 -17.50 12.32
N ILE A 390 -1.10 -17.51 13.03
CA ILE A 390 -1.15 -17.21 14.47
C ILE A 390 -0.27 -18.18 15.27
N ARG A 391 -0.44 -19.48 15.06
CA ARG A 391 0.38 -20.52 15.72
C ARG A 391 1.87 -20.33 15.45
N GLY A 392 2.26 -20.11 14.20
CA GLY A 392 3.65 -19.86 13.82
C GLY A 392 4.23 -18.61 14.49
N MET A 393 3.44 -17.53 14.61
CA MET A 393 3.88 -16.32 15.33
C MET A 393 4.02 -16.56 16.83
N VAL A 394 3.07 -17.26 17.45
CA VAL A 394 3.14 -17.60 18.89
C VAL A 394 4.39 -18.45 19.16
N THR A 395 4.62 -19.48 18.34
CA THR A 395 5.81 -20.33 18.49
C THR A 395 7.10 -19.53 18.38
N ARG A 396 7.25 -18.68 17.38
CA ARG A 396 8.45 -17.83 17.22
C ARG A 396 8.64 -16.87 18.39
N LEU A 397 7.57 -16.20 18.81
CA LEU A 397 7.62 -15.28 19.96
C LEU A 397 8.01 -16.00 21.24
N VAL A 398 7.38 -17.16 21.55
CA VAL A 398 7.62 -17.93 22.75
C VAL A 398 9.05 -18.49 22.78
N THR A 399 9.50 -19.10 21.68
CA THR A 399 10.87 -19.64 21.56
C THR A 399 11.93 -18.55 21.74
N ARG A 400 11.69 -17.37 21.16
CA ARG A 400 12.64 -16.25 21.21
C ARG A 400 12.71 -15.61 22.59
N VAL A 401 11.58 -15.38 23.23
CA VAL A 401 11.53 -14.71 24.55
C VAL A 401 11.84 -15.68 25.69
N GLY A 402 11.46 -16.96 25.54
CA GLY A 402 11.70 -18.01 26.54
C GLY A 402 10.69 -17.99 27.68
N TYR A 403 9.39 -17.75 27.39
CA TYR A 403 8.36 -17.83 28.43
C TYR A 403 8.29 -19.22 29.05
N SER A 404 8.24 -19.26 30.36
CA SER A 404 8.09 -20.52 31.12
C SER A 404 6.67 -21.08 31.04
N ARG A 405 5.68 -20.20 30.85
CA ARG A 405 4.26 -20.55 30.89
C ARG A 405 3.41 -19.69 29.95
N ILE A 406 2.39 -20.32 29.34
CA ILE A 406 1.39 -19.66 28.51
C ILE A 406 0.01 -19.88 29.09
N ILE A 407 -0.71 -18.79 29.38
CA ILE A 407 -2.12 -18.81 29.74
C ILE A 407 -2.92 -18.50 28.48
N ASN A 408 -3.57 -19.50 27.91
CA ASN A 408 -4.30 -19.35 26.66
C ASN A 408 -5.79 -19.08 26.94
N HIS A 409 -6.21 -17.84 26.72
CA HIS A 409 -7.61 -17.41 26.76
C HIS A 409 -8.13 -17.03 25.37
N SER A 410 -7.34 -17.23 24.32
CA SER A 410 -7.66 -16.78 22.96
C SER A 410 -8.75 -17.62 22.27
N GLY A 411 -8.80 -18.91 22.58
CA GLY A 411 -9.64 -19.89 21.91
C GLY A 411 -8.99 -20.56 20.70
N VAL A 412 -7.78 -20.18 20.35
CA VAL A 412 -6.95 -20.90 19.37
C VAL A 412 -6.20 -22.00 20.09
N ALA A 413 -6.27 -23.23 19.61
CA ALA A 413 -5.46 -24.31 20.17
C ALA A 413 -3.96 -24.04 19.92
N ILE A 414 -3.18 -23.91 20.99
CA ILE A 414 -1.75 -23.63 20.98
C ILE A 414 -1.05 -24.78 21.69
N GLU A 415 -0.04 -25.33 21.05
CA GLU A 415 0.83 -26.36 21.61
C GLU A 415 2.28 -25.96 21.30
N ILE A 416 3.13 -25.90 22.31
CA ILE A 416 4.55 -25.53 22.17
C ILE A 416 5.38 -26.51 22.98
N GLU A 417 6.30 -27.17 22.32
CA GLU A 417 7.20 -28.13 22.98
C GLU A 417 8.03 -27.45 24.07
N GLY A 418 8.05 -28.06 25.24
CA GLY A 418 8.83 -27.57 26.38
C GLY A 418 8.22 -26.39 27.14
N THR A 419 7.02 -25.92 26.79
CA THR A 419 6.34 -24.82 27.47
C THR A 419 4.96 -25.27 27.98
N GLU A 420 4.65 -24.98 29.24
CA GLU A 420 3.33 -25.26 29.79
C GLU A 420 2.27 -24.33 29.15
N VAL A 421 1.22 -24.90 28.57
CA VAL A 421 0.10 -24.15 27.99
C VAL A 421 -1.19 -24.52 28.75
N VAL A 422 -1.81 -23.54 29.38
CA VAL A 422 -3.06 -23.72 30.14
C VAL A 422 -4.21 -23.05 29.40
N ASP A 423 -5.18 -23.83 28.94
CA ASP A 423 -6.42 -23.28 28.34
C ASP A 423 -7.40 -22.87 29.44
N THR A 424 -7.75 -21.61 29.49
CA THR A 424 -8.69 -21.06 30.48
C THR A 424 -10.12 -20.94 29.96
N ARG A 425 -10.33 -21.17 28.64
CA ARG A 425 -11.71 -21.18 28.09
C ARG A 425 -12.40 -22.52 28.27
N ASN A 426 -11.71 -23.61 28.03
CA ASN A 426 -12.27 -24.96 28.10
C ASN A 426 -13.61 -25.09 27.33
N GLY A 427 -13.69 -24.47 26.13
CA GLY A 427 -14.86 -24.44 25.28
C GLY A 427 -15.88 -23.32 25.59
N ASP A 428 -15.73 -22.61 26.68
CA ASP A 428 -16.64 -21.52 27.05
C ASP A 428 -16.37 -20.24 26.25
N SER A 429 -17.35 -19.34 26.27
CA SER A 429 -17.15 -17.99 25.77
C SER A 429 -16.08 -17.26 26.59
N ALA A 430 -15.18 -16.54 25.94
CA ALA A 430 -14.10 -15.79 26.60
C ALA A 430 -14.61 -14.79 27.66
N GLY A 431 -15.83 -14.30 27.50
CA GLY A 431 -16.44 -13.34 28.42
C GLY A 431 -17.35 -13.96 29.47
N SER A 432 -17.49 -15.31 29.54
CA SER A 432 -18.27 -16.00 30.55
C SER A 432 -17.64 -15.86 31.94
N GLN A 433 -18.44 -16.00 32.97
CA GLN A 433 -17.95 -15.86 34.33
C GLN A 433 -16.94 -16.98 34.65
N GLU A 434 -17.25 -18.20 34.24
CA GLU A 434 -16.42 -19.39 34.47
C GLU A 434 -15.05 -19.27 33.81
N ALA A 435 -14.99 -18.81 32.55
CA ALA A 435 -13.74 -18.61 31.84
C ALA A 435 -12.92 -17.47 32.47
N LEU A 436 -13.56 -16.39 32.89
CA LEU A 436 -12.88 -15.26 33.56
C LEU A 436 -12.35 -15.64 34.95
N GLU A 437 -13.06 -16.49 35.69
CA GLU A 437 -12.61 -17.02 36.99
C GLU A 437 -11.38 -17.93 36.81
N ARG A 438 -11.42 -18.84 35.82
CA ARG A 438 -10.23 -19.66 35.48
C ARG A 438 -9.06 -18.78 35.07
N LEU A 439 -9.27 -17.80 34.21
CA LEU A 439 -8.24 -16.84 33.81
C LEU A 439 -7.61 -16.15 35.04
N LYS A 440 -8.46 -15.65 35.94
CA LYS A 440 -8.01 -14.99 37.17
C LYS A 440 -7.21 -15.94 38.09
N SER A 441 -7.67 -17.19 38.22
CA SER A 441 -6.98 -18.20 39.01
C SER A 441 -5.60 -18.50 38.48
N GLU A 442 -5.47 -18.71 37.14
CA GLU A 442 -4.19 -19.02 36.51
C GLU A 442 -3.24 -17.84 36.55
N VAL A 443 -3.71 -16.61 36.38
CA VAL A 443 -2.90 -15.40 36.51
C VAL A 443 -2.35 -15.24 37.92
N ASN A 444 -3.18 -15.46 38.93
CA ASN A 444 -2.77 -15.38 40.34
C ASN A 444 -1.77 -16.47 40.70
N SER A 445 -1.91 -17.69 40.16
CA SER A 445 -0.95 -18.79 40.38
C SER A 445 0.38 -18.54 39.68
N SER A 446 0.38 -17.79 38.59
CA SER A 446 1.58 -17.42 37.80
C SER A 446 2.29 -16.17 38.32
N ALA A 447 1.61 -15.40 39.17
CA ALA A 447 2.16 -14.15 39.74
C ALA A 447 3.08 -14.45 40.96
N TYR A 448 3.80 -15.58 40.94
CA TYR A 448 4.72 -15.93 42.00
C TYR A 448 5.85 -14.90 42.09
N ASP A 449 5.98 -14.30 43.27
CA ASP A 449 7.11 -13.51 43.77
C ASP A 449 7.39 -12.16 43.08
N LEU A 450 6.43 -11.52 42.49
CA LEU A 450 6.65 -10.15 42.06
C LEU A 450 6.19 -9.19 43.17
N ASN A 451 7.01 -8.98 44.18
CA ASN A 451 7.02 -7.76 44.99
C ASN A 451 7.33 -6.52 44.11
N LEU A 452 6.66 -6.43 42.98
CA LEU A 452 6.78 -5.28 42.09
C LEU A 452 5.89 -4.17 42.65
N PRO A 453 6.44 -2.98 42.85
CA PRO A 453 5.66 -1.86 43.31
C PRO A 453 4.53 -1.63 42.30
N ASN A 454 3.31 -1.50 42.81
CA ASN A 454 2.12 -1.18 42.03
C ASN A 454 2.41 0.03 41.11
N PRO A 455 2.56 -0.13 39.79
CA PRO A 455 2.98 0.95 38.94
C PRO A 455 1.86 1.99 38.90
N LYS A 456 2.12 3.10 39.54
CA LYS A 456 1.35 4.31 39.26
C LYS A 456 1.38 4.52 37.76
N THR A 457 0.28 4.94 37.19
CA THR A 457 -0.04 5.10 35.76
C THR A 457 1.08 5.69 34.86
N GLY A 458 2.09 6.37 35.42
CA GLY A 458 3.26 6.89 34.73
C GLY A 458 4.31 5.85 34.30
N HIS A 459 4.43 4.72 35.02
CA HIS A 459 5.42 3.70 34.69
C HIS A 459 5.02 2.85 33.48
N ASN A 460 3.72 2.59 33.28
CA ASN A 460 3.22 1.92 32.10
C ASN A 460 3.47 2.72 30.82
N ARG A 461 3.37 4.03 30.90
CA ARG A 461 3.63 4.90 29.74
C ARG A 461 5.10 4.91 29.34
N LEU A 462 6.00 4.85 30.31
CA LEU A 462 7.45 4.79 30.06
C LEU A 462 7.86 3.43 29.48
N ALA A 463 7.26 2.33 29.95
CA ALA A 463 7.47 0.99 29.41
C ALA A 463 6.91 0.89 27.97
N GLN A 464 5.74 1.46 27.72
CA GLN A 464 5.17 1.58 26.38
C GLN A 464 6.05 2.41 25.45
N LEU A 465 6.59 3.55 25.91
CA LEU A 465 7.47 4.39 25.12
C LEU A 465 8.82 3.68 24.83
N ARG A 466 9.33 2.90 25.77
CA ARG A 466 10.55 2.09 25.57
C ARG A 466 10.31 0.92 24.62
N ALA A 467 9.17 0.24 24.73
CA ALA A 467 8.76 -0.81 23.80
C ALA A 467 8.54 -0.23 22.39
N LEU A 468 7.89 0.92 22.29
CA LEU A 468 7.72 1.68 21.05
C LEU A 468 9.09 2.08 20.46
N SER A 469 9.97 2.64 21.25
CA SER A 469 11.32 3.03 20.81
C SER A 469 12.09 1.82 20.28
N ARG A 470 12.07 0.68 20.98
CA ARG A 470 12.74 -0.55 20.53
C ARG A 470 12.10 -1.14 19.29
N PHE A 471 10.77 -1.15 19.21
CA PHE A 471 10.04 -1.58 18.04
C PHE A 471 10.32 -0.67 16.83
N GLN A 472 10.56 0.61 17.05
CA GLN A 472 10.87 1.63 16.05
C GLN A 472 12.35 1.62 15.63
N HIS A 473 13.27 1.36 16.54
CA HIS A 473 14.72 1.34 16.25
C HIS A 473 15.17 0.20 15.34
N GLY A 474 14.36 -0.83 15.18
CA GLY A 474 14.59 -1.85 14.15
C GLY A 474 14.46 -1.32 12.71
N THR A 475 13.98 -0.08 12.52
CA THR A 475 13.91 0.57 11.21
C THR A 475 13.90 2.09 11.38
N ASP A 476 14.93 2.75 10.89
CA ASP A 476 15.08 4.22 10.85
C ASP A 476 13.92 4.98 10.21
N VAL A 477 13.02 4.26 9.57
CA VAL A 477 11.88 4.80 8.85
C VAL A 477 10.71 5.13 9.77
N TRP A 478 10.50 4.38 10.85
CA TRP A 478 9.41 4.65 11.80
C TRP A 478 9.61 5.91 12.64
N LEU A 479 10.85 6.30 12.90
CA LEU A 479 11.16 7.50 13.69
C LEU A 479 10.88 8.80 12.93
N LYS A 480 11.04 8.80 11.60
CA LYS A 480 10.65 9.96 10.78
C LYS A 480 9.14 10.16 10.74
N ASP A 481 8.37 9.09 10.89
CA ASP A 481 6.91 9.13 10.89
C ASP A 481 6.31 9.37 12.29
N ALA A 482 7.07 9.21 13.35
CA ALA A 482 6.61 9.56 14.71
C ALA A 482 6.25 11.05 14.84
N SER A 483 6.89 11.92 14.06
CA SER A 483 6.51 13.34 13.95
C SER A 483 5.17 13.52 13.23
N VAL A 484 4.80 12.61 12.33
CA VAL A 484 3.52 12.61 11.61
C VAL A 484 2.41 12.04 12.50
N LEU A 485 2.76 11.21 13.49
CA LEU A 485 1.83 10.66 14.47
C LEU A 485 1.44 11.64 15.57
N GLY A 486 1.89 12.90 15.50
CA GLY A 486 1.63 13.90 16.54
C GLY A 486 2.23 13.55 17.91
N LEU A 487 3.07 12.50 17.95
CA LEU A 487 3.87 12.18 19.11
C LEU A 487 5.13 13.05 19.07
N SER A 488 5.00 14.28 19.53
CA SER A 488 6.16 15.06 19.93
C SER A 488 6.89 14.27 21.03
N LEU A 489 7.92 13.55 20.64
CA LEU A 489 8.81 12.83 21.56
C LEU A 489 9.75 13.79 22.33
N ILE A 490 9.52 15.08 22.19
CA ILE A 490 10.28 16.13 22.87
C ILE A 490 9.30 17.00 23.64
N HIS A 491 8.96 16.56 24.79
CA HIS A 491 8.74 17.40 25.99
C HIS A 491 8.57 16.52 27.23
#